data_9ea7bb633f8cfebf504958ee3156a841
#
_entry.id   9ea7bb633f8cfebf504958ee3156a841
#
_cell.length_a   1.000
_cell.length_b   1.000
_cell.length_c   1.000
_cell.angle_alpha   90.00
_cell.angle_beta   90.00
_cell.angle_gamma   90.00
#
_symmetry.space_group_name_H-M   'P 1'
#
loop_
_entity.id
_entity.type
_entity.pdbx_description
1 polymer ?
#
loop_
_entity_poly.entity_id
_entity_poly.type
_entity_poly.pdbx_seq_one_letter_code
_entity_poly.pdbx_strand_id
1 'polypeptide(L)'
;MAVGDVVSDLQSISSGSYLDIRPASGAEWVIHNIYHEDKVQLSFYDGTNEIAFDWDTGPGGWFWYEFHCVNTRRLRVKNDAGAAKLIGYDGIITK
;
A
#
# COMPACT_ATOMS: atom_id res chain seq x y z
N MET A 1 -6.86 17.52 -3.68
CA MET A 1 -7.44 16.84 -2.51
C MET A 1 -7.06 17.60 -1.26
N ALA A 2 -7.94 17.64 -0.31
CA ALA A 2 -7.75 18.42 0.93
C ALA A 2 -7.45 17.50 2.10
N VAL A 3 -6.80 18.05 3.12
CA VAL A 3 -6.59 17.37 4.41
C VAL A 3 -7.92 16.87 4.97
N GLY A 4 -7.93 15.62 5.42
CA GLY A 4 -9.12 14.92 5.89
C GLY A 4 -9.88 14.16 4.81
N ASP A 5 -9.59 14.39 3.53
CA ASP A 5 -10.22 13.63 2.45
C ASP A 5 -9.73 12.19 2.47
N VAL A 6 -10.60 11.29 2.04
CA VAL A 6 -10.24 9.89 1.86
C VAL A 6 -9.37 9.74 0.63
N VAL A 7 -8.29 8.98 0.77
CA VAL A 7 -7.49 8.49 -0.35
C VAL A 7 -7.70 6.98 -0.46
N SER A 8 -7.93 6.50 -1.68
CA SER A 8 -8.15 5.07 -1.90
C SER A 8 -7.80 4.71 -3.33
N ASP A 9 -7.46 3.45 -3.54
CA ASP A 9 -7.22 2.89 -4.87
C ASP A 9 -7.45 1.39 -4.83
N LEU A 10 -7.73 0.82 -6.00
CA LEU A 10 -7.88 -0.63 -6.19
C LEU A 10 -7.38 -0.95 -7.59
N GLN A 11 -6.35 -1.77 -7.68
CA GLN A 11 -5.72 -2.10 -8.95
C GLN A 11 -5.49 -3.59 -9.11
N SER A 12 -5.51 -4.06 -10.35
CA SER A 12 -5.03 -5.39 -10.69
C SER A 12 -3.51 -5.31 -10.86
N ILE A 13 -2.80 -6.06 -10.03
CA ILE A 13 -1.34 -6.05 -9.98
C ILE A 13 -0.84 -7.38 -10.53
N SER A 14 0.07 -7.33 -11.50
CA SER A 14 0.69 -8.53 -12.07
C SER A 14 1.53 -9.27 -11.03
N SER A 15 1.67 -10.59 -11.21
CA SER A 15 2.54 -11.39 -10.34
C SER A 15 3.97 -10.81 -10.32
N GLY A 16 4.52 -10.64 -9.13
CA GLY A 16 5.85 -10.09 -8.92
C GLY A 16 5.94 -8.57 -8.97
N SER A 17 4.85 -7.88 -9.31
CA SER A 17 4.79 -6.42 -9.34
C SER A 17 4.26 -5.86 -8.03
N TYR A 18 4.38 -4.53 -7.88
CA TYR A 18 4.00 -3.82 -6.67
C TYR A 18 2.86 -2.84 -6.91
N LEU A 19 1.99 -2.68 -5.93
CA LEU A 19 1.17 -1.49 -5.80
C LEU A 19 1.95 -0.50 -4.91
N ASP A 20 2.33 0.64 -5.49
CA ASP A 20 2.99 1.70 -4.73
C ASP A 20 1.94 2.63 -4.12
N ILE A 21 1.96 2.75 -2.80
CA ILE A 21 1.10 3.69 -2.07
C ILE A 21 1.96 4.92 -1.79
N ARG A 22 1.94 5.85 -2.75
CA ARG A 22 2.87 6.98 -2.76
C ARG A 22 2.15 8.32 -2.84
N PRO A 23 2.19 9.13 -1.77
CA PRO A 23 1.69 10.49 -1.82
C PRO A 23 2.46 11.35 -2.83
N ALA A 24 1.81 12.38 -3.37
CA ALA A 24 2.48 13.39 -4.16
C ALA A 24 3.51 14.15 -3.30
N SER A 25 4.47 14.80 -3.96
CA SER A 25 5.47 15.60 -3.27
C SER A 25 4.80 16.65 -2.37
N GLY A 26 5.19 16.70 -1.11
CA GLY A 26 4.63 17.60 -0.10
C GLY A 26 3.36 17.10 0.58
N ALA A 27 2.74 16.04 0.09
CA ALA A 27 1.57 15.44 0.73
C ALA A 27 1.96 14.36 1.73
N GLU A 28 1.11 14.14 2.73
CA GLU A 28 1.26 13.07 3.70
C GLU A 28 -0.06 12.33 3.85
N TRP A 29 -0.01 11.01 3.88
CA TRP A 29 -1.17 10.15 4.06
C TRP A 29 -0.98 9.23 5.24
N VAL A 30 -2.07 8.92 5.94
CA VAL A 30 -2.12 7.78 6.86
C VAL A 30 -3.00 6.73 6.22
N ILE A 31 -2.42 5.58 5.94
CA ILE A 31 -3.13 4.44 5.34
C ILE A 31 -3.62 3.55 6.46
N HIS A 32 -4.92 3.30 6.49
CA HIS A 32 -5.56 2.52 7.54
C HIS A 32 -5.83 1.09 7.13
N ASN A 33 -6.17 0.87 5.87
CA ASN A 33 -6.58 -0.46 5.40
C ASN A 33 -5.92 -0.80 4.08
N ILE A 34 -5.51 -2.06 3.97
CA ILE A 34 -4.97 -2.63 2.74
C ILE A 34 -5.70 -3.94 2.49
N TYR A 35 -6.18 -4.14 1.27
CA TYR A 35 -6.96 -5.32 0.86
C TYR A 35 -6.22 -6.09 -0.22
N HIS A 36 -6.34 -7.42 -0.20
CA HIS A 36 -5.73 -8.24 -1.23
C HIS A 36 -6.50 -9.55 -1.45
N GLU A 37 -6.43 -10.06 -2.68
CA GLU A 37 -7.12 -11.30 -3.05
C GLU A 37 -6.32 -12.56 -2.74
N ASP A 38 -4.99 -12.45 -2.69
CA ASP A 38 -4.12 -13.61 -2.55
C ASP A 38 -2.81 -13.18 -1.88
N LYS A 39 -1.79 -14.02 -1.95
CA LYS A 39 -0.52 -13.86 -1.28
C LYS A 39 0.18 -12.55 -1.63
N VAL A 40 0.56 -11.79 -0.63
CA VAL A 40 1.25 -10.51 -0.78
C VAL A 40 2.35 -10.33 0.26
N GLN A 41 3.25 -9.39 -0.03
CA GLN A 41 4.30 -8.93 0.87
C GLN A 41 4.18 -7.44 1.05
N LEU A 42 4.21 -6.97 2.28
CA LEU A 42 4.12 -5.56 2.63
C LEU A 42 5.49 -5.02 3.01
N SER A 43 5.87 -3.89 2.43
CA SER A 43 7.16 -3.26 2.69
C SER A 43 7.08 -1.74 2.70
N PHE A 44 8.08 -1.12 3.36
CA PHE A 44 8.38 0.30 3.22
C PHE A 44 9.58 0.47 2.30
N TYR A 45 9.53 1.51 1.48
CA TYR A 45 10.57 1.80 0.51
C TYR A 45 10.82 3.31 0.42
N ASP A 46 12.07 3.73 0.51
CA ASP A 46 12.45 5.14 0.48
C ASP A 46 13.13 5.58 -0.83
N GLY A 47 13.15 4.71 -1.83
CA GLY A 47 13.84 4.95 -3.09
C GLY A 47 15.21 4.29 -3.17
N THR A 48 15.77 3.87 -2.05
CA THR A 48 17.08 3.21 -1.96
C THR A 48 16.99 1.94 -1.12
N ASN A 49 16.42 2.05 0.08
CA ASN A 49 16.29 0.95 1.02
C ASN A 49 14.86 0.45 1.06
N GLU A 50 14.70 -0.85 1.13
CA GLU A 50 13.38 -1.48 1.27
C GLU A 50 13.42 -2.47 2.43
N ILE A 51 12.38 -2.42 3.27
CA ILE A 51 12.19 -3.39 4.33
C ILE A 51 10.83 -4.06 4.16
N ALA A 52 10.84 -5.36 3.87
CA ALA A 52 9.65 -6.18 3.91
C ALA A 52 9.42 -6.58 5.36
N PHE A 53 8.26 -6.25 5.90
CA PHE A 53 8.02 -6.43 7.34
C PHE A 53 6.79 -7.27 7.65
N ASP A 54 5.96 -7.57 6.67
CA ASP A 54 4.82 -8.45 6.87
C ASP A 54 4.45 -9.17 5.59
N TRP A 55 3.86 -10.34 5.73
CA TRP A 55 3.41 -11.20 4.65
C TRP A 55 2.05 -11.76 5.00
N ASP A 56 1.22 -12.00 3.99
CA ASP A 56 -0.06 -12.63 4.17
C ASP A 56 -0.29 -13.66 3.05
N THR A 57 -1.02 -14.71 3.35
CA THR A 57 -1.34 -15.78 2.40
C THR A 57 -2.85 -15.84 2.22
N GLY A 58 -3.29 -15.89 0.95
CA GLY A 58 -4.71 -15.92 0.62
C GLY A 58 -5.38 -14.54 0.74
N PRO A 59 -6.70 -14.49 0.58
CA PRO A 59 -7.45 -13.23 0.65
C PRO A 59 -7.51 -12.68 2.07
N GLY A 60 -7.53 -11.37 2.18
CA GLY A 60 -7.62 -10.69 3.47
C GLY A 60 -7.11 -9.27 3.40
N GLY A 61 -6.46 -8.83 4.47
CA GLY A 61 -5.91 -7.48 4.53
C GLY A 61 -5.35 -7.11 5.89
N TRP A 62 -4.84 -5.89 5.94
CA TRP A 62 -4.43 -5.22 7.17
C TRP A 62 -5.46 -4.13 7.44
N PHE A 63 -6.10 -4.16 8.59
CA PHE A 63 -7.19 -3.26 8.93
C PHE A 63 -6.91 -2.54 10.24
N TRP A 64 -7.33 -1.27 10.32
CA TRP A 64 -7.19 -0.43 11.52
C TRP A 64 -5.74 -0.11 11.87
N TYR A 65 -4.85 -0.10 10.88
CA TYR A 65 -3.46 0.28 11.05
C TYR A 65 -3.29 1.80 10.84
N GLU A 66 -2.10 2.29 11.13
CA GLU A 66 -1.73 3.68 10.89
C GLU A 66 -0.37 3.68 10.18
N PHE A 67 -0.39 3.45 8.88
CA PHE A 67 0.84 3.51 8.08
C PHE A 67 1.03 4.93 7.58
N HIS A 68 2.10 5.59 8.03
CA HIS A 68 2.43 6.95 7.63
C HIS A 68 3.23 6.95 6.35
N CYS A 69 2.71 7.59 5.31
CA CYS A 69 3.34 7.64 3.99
C CYS A 69 3.59 9.06 3.54
N VAL A 70 4.78 9.29 2.98
CA VAL A 70 5.13 10.52 2.29
C VAL A 70 5.72 10.16 0.93
N ASN A 71 5.95 11.15 0.07
CA ASN A 71 6.47 10.90 -1.28
C ASN A 71 7.79 10.11 -1.28
N THR A 72 8.68 10.41 -0.34
CA THR A 72 10.00 9.79 -0.26
C THR A 72 10.04 8.54 0.62
N ARG A 73 8.94 8.18 1.27
CA ARG A 73 8.86 6.99 2.12
C ARG A 73 7.46 6.40 2.04
N ARG A 74 7.32 5.39 1.23
CA ARG A 74 6.04 4.84 0.83
C ARG A 74 5.89 3.36 1.15
N LEU A 75 4.65 2.93 1.22
CA LEU A 75 4.32 1.52 1.29
C LEU A 75 4.32 0.90 -0.10
N ARG A 76 4.74 -0.34 -0.18
CA ARG A 76 4.63 -1.16 -1.38
C ARG A 76 4.00 -2.49 -1.03
N VAL A 77 3.01 -2.90 -1.80
CA VAL A 77 2.37 -4.20 -1.64
C VAL A 77 2.72 -5.04 -2.87
N LYS A 78 3.54 -6.05 -2.68
CA LYS A 78 3.96 -6.93 -3.75
C LYS A 78 2.99 -8.08 -3.91
N ASN A 79 2.58 -8.34 -5.13
CA ASN A 79 1.81 -9.53 -5.47
C ASN A 79 2.75 -10.73 -5.58
N ASP A 80 2.71 -11.62 -4.61
CA ASP A 80 3.48 -12.87 -4.58
C ASP A 80 2.66 -14.08 -5.02
N ALA A 81 1.44 -13.88 -5.49
CA ALA A 81 0.63 -14.93 -6.11
C ALA A 81 1.15 -15.23 -7.52
N GLY A 82 0.82 -16.37 -8.06
CA GLY A 82 1.27 -16.78 -9.39
C GLY A 82 0.49 -16.15 -10.56
N ALA A 83 -0.42 -15.21 -10.29
CA ALA A 83 -1.28 -14.58 -11.29
C ALA A 83 -1.62 -13.15 -10.86
N ALA A 84 -2.16 -12.36 -11.78
CA ALA A 84 -2.62 -11.00 -11.46
C ALA A 84 -3.76 -11.05 -10.43
N LYS A 85 -3.68 -10.19 -9.43
CA LYS A 85 -4.65 -10.12 -8.32
C LYS A 85 -4.98 -8.67 -8.00
N LEU A 86 -6.19 -8.45 -7.47
CA LEU A 86 -6.60 -7.14 -7.02
C LEU A 86 -5.95 -6.84 -5.67
N ILE A 87 -5.41 -5.63 -5.55
CA ILE A 87 -4.85 -5.08 -4.33
C ILE A 87 -5.36 -3.66 -4.20
N GLY A 88 -5.81 -3.29 -3.02
CA GLY A 88 -6.33 -1.95 -2.78
C GLY A 88 -5.99 -1.44 -1.39
N TYR A 89 -6.25 -0.16 -1.18
CA TYR A 89 -6.02 0.49 0.10
C TYR A 89 -6.95 1.67 0.29
N ASP A 90 -7.08 2.10 1.53
CA ASP A 90 -7.68 3.39 1.87
C ASP A 90 -7.02 4.01 3.09
N GLY A 91 -7.19 5.30 3.21
CA GLY A 91 -6.67 6.09 4.31
C GLY A 91 -7.15 7.53 4.20
N ILE A 92 -6.45 8.43 4.87
CA ILE A 92 -6.79 9.86 4.86
C ILE A 92 -5.56 10.70 4.56
N ILE A 93 -5.80 11.85 3.98
CA ILE A 93 -4.78 12.86 3.71
C ILE A 93 -4.60 13.68 4.99
N THR A 94 -3.36 13.73 5.49
CA THR A 94 -3.03 14.49 6.71
C THR A 94 -2.24 15.76 6.40
N LYS A 95 -1.74 15.87 5.18
CA LYS A 95 -1.05 17.09 4.73
C LYS A 95 -1.05 17.22 3.21
#